data_300c523c5f38c50effbd80baaceb05eb
#
_entry.id   300c523c5f38c50effbd80baaceb05eb
#
_cell.length_a   1.000
_cell.length_b   1.000
_cell.length_c   1.000
_cell.angle_alpha   90.00
_cell.angle_beta   90.00
_cell.angle_gamma   90.00
#
_symmetry.space_group_name_H-M   'P 1'
#
loop_
_entity.id
_entity.type
_entity.pdbx_description
1 polymer ?
#
loop_
_entity_poly.entity_id
_entity_poly.type
_entity_poly.pdbx_seq_one_letter_code
_entity_poly.pdbx_strand_id
1 'polypeptide(L)'
;MPSPWTLLIALHAIAAGYALIFGAVNLLRRNKGTAAHKVLGRIWAVAMYVVVLTSFGIRTIDGGFNWLHALSLLTFCTLTMGLVTVRRGNIRAHQRFMTGSYFGLVGAFIGVVAVPDRRLPQMAFHDLAGLTLWVAALALTAGLTIAGLRQMRQRTVPARAER
;
A
#
# COMPACT_ATOMS: atom_id res chain seq x y z
N MET A 1 24.15 0.16 -16.55
CA MET A 1 23.84 -0.87 -15.53
C MET A 1 22.76 -0.32 -14.61
N PRO A 2 21.70 -1.06 -14.31
CA PRO A 2 20.69 -0.59 -13.36
C PRO A 2 21.36 -0.39 -11.99
N SER A 3 21.04 0.72 -11.32
CA SER A 3 21.56 1.00 -9.96
C SER A 3 21.21 -0.14 -9.00
N PRO A 4 22.08 -0.55 -8.07
CA PRO A 4 21.80 -1.66 -7.16
C PRO A 4 20.53 -1.40 -6.35
N TRP A 5 19.86 -2.48 -5.94
CA TRP A 5 18.75 -2.39 -4.97
C TRP A 5 19.27 -1.75 -3.69
N THR A 6 18.78 -0.56 -3.40
CA THR A 6 18.98 0.03 -2.09
C THR A 6 17.86 -0.44 -1.15
N LEU A 7 18.15 -0.50 0.15
CA LEU A 7 17.14 -0.82 1.16
C LEU A 7 15.91 0.09 1.02
N LEU A 8 16.12 1.34 0.64
CA LEU A 8 15.04 2.31 0.41
C LEU A 8 14.10 1.87 -0.73
N ILE A 9 14.66 1.43 -1.86
CA ILE A 9 13.86 0.99 -3.03
C ILE A 9 13.13 -0.30 -2.69
N ALA A 10 13.76 -1.25 -1.99
CA ALA A 10 13.13 -2.49 -1.56
C ALA A 10 11.97 -2.22 -0.59
N LEU A 11 12.17 -1.37 0.42
CA LEU A 11 11.13 -0.98 1.36
C LEU A 11 9.96 -0.30 0.66
N HIS A 12 10.24 0.64 -0.26
CA HIS A 12 9.23 1.30 -1.07
C HIS A 12 8.40 0.31 -1.89
N ALA A 13 9.07 -0.60 -2.60
CA ALA A 13 8.41 -1.57 -3.47
C ALA A 13 7.51 -2.55 -2.68
N ILE A 14 7.99 -3.06 -1.54
CA ILE A 14 7.21 -3.95 -0.67
C ILE A 14 6.00 -3.21 -0.10
N ALA A 15 6.20 -1.99 0.42
CA ALA A 15 5.11 -1.17 0.96
C ALA A 15 4.07 -0.82 -0.12
N ALA A 16 4.51 -0.48 -1.34
CA ALA A 16 3.62 -0.17 -2.47
C ALA A 16 2.82 -1.39 -2.91
N GLY A 17 3.47 -2.55 -3.07
CA GLY A 17 2.78 -3.79 -3.41
C GLY A 17 1.77 -4.22 -2.34
N TYR A 18 2.15 -4.12 -1.06
CA TYR A 18 1.21 -4.32 0.05
C TYR A 18 0.02 -3.36 -0.03
N ALA A 19 0.28 -2.07 -0.23
CA ALA A 19 -0.76 -1.05 -0.28
C ALA A 19 -1.71 -1.25 -1.47
N LEU A 20 -1.22 -1.69 -2.63
CA LEU A 20 -2.05 -2.04 -3.79
C LEU A 20 -3.01 -3.19 -3.46
N ILE A 21 -2.51 -4.30 -2.91
CA ILE A 21 -3.31 -5.50 -2.64
C ILE A 21 -4.32 -5.22 -1.52
N PHE A 22 -3.85 -4.78 -0.36
CA PHE A 22 -4.71 -4.62 0.82
C PHE A 22 -5.57 -3.36 0.78
N GLY A 23 -5.16 -2.36 0.00
CA GLY A 23 -6.01 -1.22 -0.33
C GLY A 23 -7.24 -1.66 -1.12
N ALA A 24 -7.06 -2.48 -2.16
CA ALA A 24 -8.18 -3.06 -2.91
C ALA A 24 -9.10 -3.90 -2.01
N VAL A 25 -8.52 -4.81 -1.22
CA VAL A 25 -9.28 -5.65 -0.28
C VAL A 25 -10.11 -4.80 0.69
N ASN A 26 -9.52 -3.74 1.27
CA ASN A 26 -10.20 -2.90 2.22
C ASN A 26 -11.24 -1.98 1.56
N LEU A 27 -10.98 -1.54 0.33
CA LEU A 27 -11.90 -0.72 -0.46
C LEU A 27 -13.13 -1.53 -0.92
N LEU A 28 -12.94 -2.77 -1.38
CA LEU A 28 -14.00 -3.65 -1.87
C LEU A 28 -14.78 -4.33 -0.74
N ARG A 29 -14.27 -4.30 0.50
CA ARG A 29 -14.95 -4.89 1.65
C ARG A 29 -16.34 -4.28 1.86
N ARG A 30 -17.37 -5.12 1.96
CA ARG A 30 -18.76 -4.70 2.22
C ARG A 30 -18.94 -4.19 3.67
N ASN A 31 -18.39 -4.92 4.64
CA ASN A 31 -18.55 -4.61 6.07
C ASN A 31 -17.50 -3.58 6.54
N LYS A 32 -17.73 -2.30 6.23
CA LYS A 32 -16.88 -1.19 6.67
C LYS A 32 -17.17 -0.82 8.13
N GLY A 33 -16.19 -0.20 8.81
CA GLY A 33 -16.34 0.21 10.22
C GLY A 33 -16.10 -0.90 11.25
N THR A 34 -15.99 -2.16 10.83
CA THR A 34 -15.65 -3.31 11.71
C THR A 34 -14.20 -3.22 12.24
N ALA A 35 -13.88 -3.96 13.30
CA ALA A 35 -12.53 -4.05 13.85
C ALA A 35 -11.51 -4.43 12.75
N ALA A 36 -11.83 -5.42 11.91
CA ALA A 36 -10.96 -5.84 10.82
C ALA A 36 -10.77 -4.74 9.76
N HIS A 37 -11.80 -3.97 9.41
CA HIS A 37 -11.66 -2.80 8.53
C HIS A 37 -10.74 -1.75 9.14
N LYS A 38 -10.90 -1.45 10.43
CA LYS A 38 -10.10 -0.44 11.13
C LYS A 38 -8.63 -0.85 11.23
N VAL A 39 -8.34 -2.12 11.57
CA VAL A 39 -6.97 -2.62 11.68
C VAL A 39 -6.29 -2.64 10.33
N LEU A 40 -6.94 -3.25 9.33
CA LEU A 40 -6.40 -3.30 7.96
C LEU A 40 -6.19 -1.88 7.40
N GLY A 41 -7.13 -0.97 7.63
CA GLY A 41 -7.04 0.42 7.20
C GLY A 41 -5.88 1.19 7.86
N ARG A 42 -5.58 0.93 9.15
CA ARG A 42 -4.43 1.53 9.84
C ARG A 42 -3.11 1.02 9.28
N ILE A 43 -2.96 -0.31 9.09
CA ILE A 43 -1.76 -0.91 8.51
C ILE A 43 -1.57 -0.39 7.08
N TRP A 44 -2.64 -0.32 6.30
CA TRP A 44 -2.62 0.23 4.96
C TRP A 44 -2.19 1.71 4.94
N ALA A 45 -2.70 2.53 5.84
CA ALA A 45 -2.32 3.94 5.94
C ALA A 45 -0.83 4.10 6.29
N VAL A 46 -0.31 3.27 7.20
CA VAL A 46 1.13 3.26 7.52
C VAL A 46 1.95 2.87 6.28
N ALA A 47 1.55 1.82 5.56
CA ALA A 47 2.22 1.43 4.32
C ALA A 47 2.21 2.56 3.28
N MET A 48 1.09 3.26 3.12
CA MET A 48 0.98 4.41 2.23
C MET A 48 1.90 5.57 2.63
N TYR A 49 2.03 5.87 3.93
CA TYR A 49 3.01 6.87 4.39
C TYR A 49 4.45 6.44 4.11
N VAL A 50 4.77 5.16 4.29
CA VAL A 50 6.10 4.63 3.91
C VAL A 50 6.34 4.83 2.42
N VAL A 51 5.38 4.48 1.55
CA VAL A 51 5.48 4.69 0.10
C VAL A 51 5.74 6.17 -0.22
N VAL A 52 4.93 7.07 0.34
CA VAL A 52 5.04 8.50 0.08
C VAL A 52 6.38 9.05 0.56
N LEU A 53 6.79 8.75 1.79
CA LEU A 53 8.03 9.29 2.36
C LEU A 53 9.27 8.74 1.65
N THR A 54 9.29 7.46 1.34
CA THR A 54 10.41 6.85 0.61
C THR A 54 10.51 7.32 -0.84
N SER A 55 9.39 7.71 -1.47
CA SER A 55 9.39 8.23 -2.83
C SER A 55 10.28 9.46 -3.01
N PHE A 56 10.35 10.34 -2.01
CA PHE A 56 11.20 11.55 -2.05
C PHE A 56 12.70 11.25 -2.05
N GLY A 57 13.08 10.07 -1.52
CA GLY A 57 14.48 9.59 -1.57
C GLY A 57 14.85 8.88 -2.87
N ILE A 58 13.85 8.50 -3.69
CA ILE A 58 14.07 7.77 -4.95
C ILE A 58 14.14 8.76 -6.11
N ARG A 59 15.37 9.19 -6.48
CA ARG A 59 15.64 10.19 -7.52
C ARG A 59 16.29 9.55 -8.76
N THR A 60 15.73 8.46 -9.23
CA THR A 60 16.38 7.61 -10.26
C THR A 60 16.10 8.05 -11.70
N ILE A 61 15.23 9.04 -11.96
CA ILE A 61 14.87 9.44 -13.32
C ILE A 61 15.82 10.51 -13.85
N ASP A 62 15.87 11.67 -13.19
CA ASP A 62 16.62 12.83 -13.68
C ASP A 62 17.43 13.50 -12.54
N GLY A 63 17.66 12.80 -11.44
CA GLY A 63 18.30 13.36 -10.24
C GLY A 63 17.47 14.41 -9.51
N GLY A 64 16.31 14.82 -10.07
CA GLY A 64 15.44 15.87 -9.58
C GLY A 64 14.04 15.42 -9.20
N PHE A 65 13.20 16.38 -8.86
CA PHE A 65 11.78 16.19 -8.61
C PHE A 65 11.02 16.05 -9.94
N ASN A 66 10.14 15.07 -10.02
CA ASN A 66 9.29 14.81 -11.19
C ASN A 66 7.81 14.68 -10.79
N TRP A 67 6.94 14.44 -11.74
CA TRP A 67 5.50 14.33 -11.56
C TRP A 67 5.09 13.25 -10.50
N LEU A 68 5.90 12.20 -10.31
CA LEU A 68 5.65 11.19 -9.27
C LEU A 68 5.80 11.76 -7.86
N HIS A 69 6.73 12.70 -7.66
CA HIS A 69 6.86 13.39 -6.36
C HIS A 69 5.67 14.31 -6.09
N ALA A 70 5.15 15.00 -7.13
CA ALA A 70 3.93 15.78 -7.00
C ALA A 70 2.73 14.90 -6.64
N LEU A 71 2.61 13.72 -7.27
CA LEU A 71 1.58 12.73 -6.94
C LEU A 71 1.74 12.19 -5.51
N SER A 72 2.98 12.00 -5.05
CA SER A 72 3.26 11.59 -3.67
C SER A 72 2.81 12.65 -2.66
N LEU A 73 3.07 13.93 -2.95
CA LEU A 73 2.61 15.04 -2.11
C LEU A 73 1.07 15.11 -2.07
N LEU A 74 0.42 14.99 -3.22
CA LEU A 74 -1.04 14.94 -3.31
C LEU A 74 -1.60 13.75 -2.50
N THR A 75 -0.97 12.58 -2.63
CA THR A 75 -1.35 11.38 -1.88
C THR A 75 -1.17 11.57 -0.37
N PHE A 76 -0.08 12.21 0.05
CA PHE A 76 0.14 12.58 1.45
C PHE A 76 -1.00 13.44 2.00
N CYS A 77 -1.36 14.50 1.28
CA CYS A 77 -2.44 15.40 1.68
C CYS A 77 -3.79 14.68 1.73
N THR A 78 -4.15 13.93 0.70
CA THR A 78 -5.44 13.21 0.63
C THR A 78 -5.54 12.12 1.69
N LEU A 79 -4.49 11.35 1.92
CA LEU A 79 -4.43 10.33 2.97
C LEU A 79 -4.62 10.96 4.37
N THR A 80 -3.89 12.04 4.64
CA THR A 80 -4.00 12.77 5.91
C THR A 80 -5.40 13.34 6.13
N MET A 81 -5.97 13.98 5.10
CA MET A 81 -7.34 14.48 5.15
C MET A 81 -8.36 13.36 5.36
N GLY A 82 -8.15 12.20 4.75
CA GLY A 82 -8.98 11.02 4.97
C GLY A 82 -8.95 10.53 6.42
N LEU A 83 -7.78 10.54 7.06
CA LEU A 83 -7.66 10.17 8.48
C LEU A 83 -8.25 11.24 9.41
N VAL A 84 -8.10 12.52 9.10
CA VAL A 84 -8.69 13.61 9.86
C VAL A 84 -10.22 13.58 9.78
N THR A 85 -10.76 13.38 8.57
CA THR A 85 -12.20 13.39 8.36
C THR A 85 -12.93 12.24 9.07
N VAL A 86 -12.33 11.03 9.12
CA VAL A 86 -12.93 9.92 9.89
C VAL A 86 -12.91 10.19 11.39
N ARG A 87 -11.85 10.84 11.92
CA ARG A 87 -11.79 11.24 13.33
C ARG A 87 -12.83 12.29 13.69
N ARG A 88 -13.21 13.13 12.73
CA ARG A 88 -14.28 14.12 12.84
C ARG A 88 -15.68 13.58 12.55
N GLY A 89 -15.83 12.26 12.34
CA GLY A 89 -17.11 11.62 12.05
C GLY A 89 -17.61 11.80 10.60
N ASN A 90 -16.87 12.50 9.74
CA ASN A 90 -17.28 12.69 8.35
C ASN A 90 -16.88 11.50 7.47
N ILE A 91 -17.71 10.44 7.52
CA ILE A 91 -17.47 9.18 6.81
C ILE A 91 -17.47 9.35 5.29
N ARG A 92 -18.32 10.24 4.75
CA ARG A 92 -18.38 10.47 3.29
C ARG A 92 -17.07 11.07 2.77
N ALA A 93 -16.54 12.08 3.45
CA ALA A 93 -15.27 12.69 3.10
C ALA A 93 -14.11 11.68 3.27
N HIS A 94 -14.09 10.91 4.37
CA HIS A 94 -13.12 9.82 4.57
C HIS A 94 -13.11 8.86 3.38
N GLN A 95 -14.27 8.36 2.96
CA GLN A 95 -14.36 7.43 1.83
C GLN A 95 -13.79 8.04 0.54
N ARG A 96 -14.14 9.30 0.22
CA ARG A 96 -13.63 9.99 -0.96
C ARG A 96 -12.11 10.12 -0.95
N PHE A 97 -11.55 10.57 0.17
CA PHE A 97 -10.11 10.75 0.31
C PHE A 97 -9.35 9.41 0.28
N MET A 98 -9.81 8.37 0.95
CA MET A 98 -9.18 7.04 0.93
C MET A 98 -9.24 6.41 -0.46
N THR A 99 -10.36 6.53 -1.15
CA THR A 99 -10.52 6.05 -2.54
C THR A 99 -9.60 6.83 -3.47
N GLY A 100 -9.54 8.16 -3.36
CA GLY A 100 -8.64 8.99 -4.15
C GLY A 100 -7.17 8.65 -3.94
N SER A 101 -6.74 8.45 -2.69
CA SER A 101 -5.37 8.02 -2.36
C SER A 101 -5.03 6.66 -2.94
N TYR A 102 -5.98 5.71 -2.92
CA TYR A 102 -5.80 4.40 -3.53
C TYR A 102 -5.64 4.48 -5.04
N PHE A 103 -6.51 5.23 -5.73
CA PHE A 103 -6.40 5.40 -7.19
C PHE A 103 -5.16 6.22 -7.59
N GLY A 104 -4.70 7.14 -6.76
CA GLY A 104 -3.40 7.79 -6.93
C GLY A 104 -2.24 6.79 -6.92
N LEU A 105 -2.25 5.84 -5.98
CA LEU A 105 -1.27 4.75 -5.93
C LEU A 105 -1.35 3.85 -7.17
N VAL A 106 -2.56 3.48 -7.61
CA VAL A 106 -2.78 2.68 -8.83
C VAL A 106 -2.25 3.42 -10.06
N GLY A 107 -2.54 4.71 -10.19
CA GLY A 107 -2.03 5.54 -11.29
C GLY A 107 -0.50 5.63 -11.29
N ALA A 108 0.12 5.82 -10.12
CA ALA A 108 1.57 5.80 -9.99
C ALA A 108 2.17 4.44 -10.41
N PHE A 109 1.55 3.34 -9.98
CA PHE A 109 1.98 1.99 -10.35
C PHE A 109 1.90 1.76 -11.87
N ILE A 110 0.79 2.13 -12.50
CA ILE A 110 0.63 2.05 -13.95
C ILE A 110 1.71 2.89 -14.64
N GLY A 111 1.95 4.13 -14.19
CA GLY A 111 2.99 4.99 -14.74
C GLY A 111 4.40 4.42 -14.60
N VAL A 112 4.68 3.67 -13.52
CA VAL A 112 5.97 2.99 -13.34
C VAL A 112 6.09 1.78 -14.26
N VAL A 113 5.05 0.97 -14.40
CA VAL A 113 5.08 -0.24 -15.25
C VAL A 113 5.06 0.10 -16.74
N ALA A 114 4.44 1.20 -17.13
CA ALA A 114 4.37 1.65 -18.52
C ALA A 114 5.72 2.16 -19.08
N VAL A 115 6.71 2.41 -18.22
CA VAL A 115 8.05 2.87 -18.65
C VAL A 115 9.02 1.69 -18.66
N PRO A 116 9.50 1.22 -19.84
CA PRO A 116 10.33 0.00 -19.96
C PRO A 116 11.65 0.06 -19.19
N ASP A 117 12.24 1.26 -19.06
CA ASP A 117 13.51 1.47 -18.37
C ASP A 117 13.38 1.42 -16.82
N ARG A 118 12.18 1.20 -16.30
CA ARG A 118 11.98 1.06 -14.87
C ARG A 118 12.29 -0.36 -14.39
N ARG A 119 12.63 -0.46 -13.10
CA ARG A 119 13.06 -1.70 -12.47
C ARG A 119 12.03 -2.83 -12.55
N LEU A 120 10.75 -2.54 -12.34
CA LEU A 120 9.73 -3.59 -12.36
C LEU A 120 9.64 -4.29 -13.73
N PRO A 121 9.52 -3.58 -14.86
CA PRO A 121 9.60 -4.21 -16.16
C PRO A 121 10.92 -4.94 -16.38
N GLN A 122 12.07 -4.36 -16.02
CA GLN A 122 13.37 -4.99 -16.18
C GLN A 122 13.53 -6.27 -15.37
N MET A 123 13.02 -6.31 -14.13
CA MET A 123 13.03 -7.54 -13.32
C MET A 123 12.20 -8.65 -13.95
N ALA A 124 11.04 -8.31 -14.51
CA ALA A 124 10.17 -9.30 -15.15
C ALA A 124 10.85 -9.96 -16.38
N PHE A 125 11.71 -9.24 -17.08
CA PHE A 125 12.36 -9.74 -18.30
C PHE A 125 13.83 -10.20 -18.10
N HIS A 126 14.54 -9.65 -17.11
CA HIS A 126 15.99 -9.82 -16.98
C HIS A 126 16.48 -10.28 -15.59
N ASP A 127 15.62 -10.26 -14.54
CA ASP A 127 15.98 -10.64 -13.18
C ASP A 127 14.84 -11.41 -12.50
N LEU A 128 14.65 -12.65 -12.93
CA LEU A 128 13.63 -13.53 -12.36
C LEU A 128 13.88 -13.84 -10.88
N ALA A 129 15.15 -13.89 -10.43
CA ALA A 129 15.48 -14.13 -9.03
C ALA A 129 15.04 -12.96 -8.14
N GLY A 130 15.32 -11.72 -8.55
CA GLY A 130 14.84 -10.52 -7.85
C GLY A 130 13.32 -10.44 -7.84
N LEU A 131 12.67 -10.75 -8.97
CA LEU A 131 11.20 -10.79 -9.05
C LEU A 131 10.60 -11.83 -8.09
N THR A 132 11.15 -13.05 -8.04
CA THR A 132 10.65 -14.10 -7.15
C THR A 132 10.82 -13.72 -5.67
N LEU A 133 11.93 -13.12 -5.28
CA LEU A 133 12.15 -12.62 -3.93
C LEU A 133 11.14 -11.53 -3.56
N TRP A 134 10.86 -10.61 -4.47
CA TRP A 134 9.88 -9.55 -4.24
C TRP A 134 8.45 -10.11 -4.09
N VAL A 135 8.04 -11.04 -4.97
CA VAL A 135 6.75 -11.73 -4.87
C VAL A 135 6.64 -12.53 -3.57
N ALA A 136 7.71 -13.23 -3.17
CA ALA A 136 7.75 -13.97 -1.90
C ALA A 136 7.61 -13.04 -0.68
N ALA A 137 8.26 -11.87 -0.68
CA ALA A 137 8.11 -10.88 0.39
C ALA A 137 6.68 -10.33 0.48
N LEU A 138 6.04 -10.06 -0.66
CA LEU A 138 4.63 -9.68 -0.72
C LEU A 138 3.70 -10.79 -0.23
N ALA A 139 3.93 -12.04 -0.63
CA ALA A 139 3.14 -13.19 -0.19
C ALA A 139 3.26 -13.40 1.32
N LEU A 140 4.47 -13.25 1.87
CA LEU A 140 4.71 -13.34 3.31
C LEU A 140 3.95 -12.25 4.09
N THR A 141 4.08 -11.00 3.68
CA THR A 141 3.37 -9.87 4.33
C THR A 141 1.86 -10.02 4.24
N ALA A 142 1.35 -10.50 3.10
CA ALA A 142 -0.06 -10.83 2.90
C ALA A 142 -0.51 -11.96 3.83
N GLY A 143 0.26 -13.05 3.91
CA GLY A 143 -0.02 -14.18 4.78
C GLY A 143 -0.09 -13.80 6.25
N LEU A 144 0.89 -13.03 6.73
CA LEU A 144 0.91 -12.53 8.12
C LEU A 144 -0.30 -11.63 8.42
N THR A 145 -0.69 -10.77 7.49
CA THR A 145 -1.87 -9.91 7.67
C THR A 145 -3.15 -10.73 7.74
N ILE A 146 -3.32 -11.72 6.85
CA ILE A 146 -4.49 -12.60 6.83
C ILE A 146 -4.55 -13.44 8.11
N ALA A 147 -3.42 -14.00 8.56
CA ALA A 147 -3.33 -14.77 9.80
C ALA A 147 -3.73 -13.93 11.01
N GLY A 148 -3.20 -12.71 11.12
CA GLY A 148 -3.57 -11.77 12.18
C GLY A 148 -5.06 -11.42 12.19
N LEU A 149 -5.65 -11.18 11.02
CA LEU A 149 -7.10 -10.91 10.90
C LEU A 149 -7.96 -12.11 11.27
N ARG A 150 -7.52 -13.35 10.93
CA ARG A 150 -8.19 -14.59 11.32
C ARG A 150 -8.14 -14.81 12.84
N GLN A 151 -6.99 -14.62 13.48
CA GLN A 151 -6.87 -14.72 14.93
C GLN A 151 -7.77 -13.71 15.66
N MET A 152 -7.83 -12.47 15.19
CA MET A 152 -8.74 -11.47 15.75
C MET A 152 -10.20 -11.91 15.67
N ARG A 153 -10.61 -12.49 14.53
CA ARG A 153 -11.98 -13.00 14.36
C ARG A 153 -12.29 -14.15 15.32
N GLN A 154 -11.35 -15.04 15.54
CA GLN A 154 -11.55 -16.17 16.49
C GLN A 154 -11.71 -15.69 17.92
N ARG A 155 -10.96 -14.67 18.34
CA ARG A 155 -11.05 -14.10 19.70
C ARG A 155 -12.34 -13.34 19.96
N THR A 156 -13.03 -12.86 18.92
CA THR A 156 -14.27 -12.09 19.04
C THR A 156 -15.54 -12.95 18.96
N VAL A 157 -15.42 -14.25 18.65
CA VAL A 157 -16.53 -15.22 18.75
C VAL A 157 -16.50 -15.77 20.18
N PRO A 158 -17.41 -15.36 21.07
CA PRO A 158 -17.50 -16.01 22.38
C PRO A 158 -17.81 -17.48 22.15
N ALA A 159 -17.17 -18.37 22.94
CA ALA A 159 -17.54 -19.78 23.04
C ALA A 159 -19.04 -19.81 23.37
N ARG A 160 -19.87 -20.04 22.36
CA ARG A 160 -21.32 -20.14 22.53
C ARG A 160 -21.55 -21.45 23.20
N ALA A 161 -21.68 -21.34 24.52
CA ALA A 161 -22.26 -22.23 25.48
C ALA A 161 -22.64 -23.62 24.95
N GLU A 162 -21.93 -24.60 25.43
CA GLU A 162 -22.50 -25.89 25.82
C GLU A 162 -23.59 -25.61 26.87
N ARG A 163 -24.84 -25.50 26.44
CA ARG A 163 -26.05 -25.69 27.27
C ARG A 163 -27.05 -26.50 26.48
#